data_52c85793b089cccec5251f3896ed1524
#
_entry.id   52c85793b089cccec5251f3896ed1524
#
_cell.length_a   1.000
_cell.length_b   1.000
_cell.length_c   1.000
_cell.angle_alpha   90.00
_cell.angle_beta   90.00
_cell.angle_gamma   90.00
#
_symmetry.space_group_name_H-M   'P 1'
#
loop_
_entity.id
_entity.type
_entity.pdbx_description
1 polymer ?
#
loop_
_entity_poly.entity_id
_entity_poly.type
_entity_poly.pdbx_seq_one_letter_code
_entity_poly.pdbx_strand_id
1 'polypeptide(L)' 'MDSTIITVGSVTYAIKVKKLLERSGIKSKLIKVESSKSSKGCTYGVKIPTPLFFDTVALLRNKEIDYSVYKNDLL' A
#
# COMPACT_ATOMS: atom_id res chain seq x y z
N MET A 1 5.18 16.70 -1.11
CA MET A 1 4.70 15.85 -2.18
C MET A 1 3.69 14.87 -1.66
N ASP A 2 2.64 14.66 -2.43
CA ASP A 2 1.55 13.81 -1.99
C ASP A 2 1.90 12.33 -2.09
N SER A 3 1.50 11.61 -1.08
CA SER A 3 1.68 10.17 -1.09
C SER A 3 0.43 9.51 -0.53
N THR A 4 0.23 8.28 -0.94
CA THR A 4 -0.90 7.48 -0.51
C THR A 4 -0.37 6.21 0.15
N ILE A 5 -0.97 5.83 1.25
CA ILE A 5 -0.57 4.62 1.97
C ILE A 5 -1.67 3.58 1.81
N ILE A 6 -1.28 2.45 1.25
CA ILE A 6 -2.18 1.33 1.02
C ILE A 6 -1.83 0.23 2.02
N THR A 7 -2.80 -0.25 2.75
CA THR A 7 -2.58 -1.33 3.71
C THR A 7 -3.07 -2.65 3.14
N VAL A 8 -2.42 -3.71 3.58
CA VAL A 8 -2.76 -5.07 3.19
C VAL A 8 -2.81 -5.94 4.43
N GLY A 9 -3.37 -7.13 4.28
CA GLY A 9 -3.69 -7.97 5.44
C GLY A 9 -2.50 -8.56 6.17
N SER A 10 -1.33 -8.60 5.57
CA SER A 10 -0.17 -9.20 6.22
C SER A 10 1.12 -8.63 5.66
N VAL A 11 2.21 -8.81 6.41
CA VAL A 11 3.52 -8.38 5.95
C VAL A 11 3.92 -9.12 4.68
N THR A 12 3.52 -10.37 4.56
CA THR A 12 3.82 -11.16 3.35
C THR A 12 3.23 -10.50 2.12
N TYR A 13 1.97 -10.09 2.18
CA TYR A 13 1.33 -9.40 1.08
C TYR A 13 1.95 -8.03 0.84
N ALA A 14 2.33 -7.33 1.91
CA ALA A 14 2.98 -6.03 1.75
C ALA A 14 4.28 -6.16 0.97
N ILE A 15 5.07 -7.18 1.26
CA ILE A 15 6.30 -7.44 0.54
C ILE A 15 6.03 -7.80 -0.92
N LYS A 16 5.00 -8.61 -1.17
CA LYS A 16 4.63 -8.96 -2.53
C LYS A 16 4.21 -7.73 -3.33
N VAL A 17 3.43 -6.86 -2.71
CA VAL A 17 2.99 -5.63 -3.36
C VAL A 17 4.19 -4.76 -3.68
N LYS A 18 5.11 -4.60 -2.73
CA LYS A 18 6.30 -3.79 -2.95
C LYS A 18 7.11 -4.30 -4.13
N LYS A 19 7.33 -5.62 -4.18
CA LYS A 19 8.07 -6.22 -5.28
C LYS A 19 7.36 -6.05 -6.61
N LEU A 20 6.04 -6.21 -6.61
CA LEU A 20 5.25 -6.03 -7.82
C LEU A 20 5.38 -4.60 -8.34
N LEU A 21 5.31 -3.62 -7.47
CA LEU A 21 5.42 -2.23 -7.85
C LEU A 21 6.82 -1.90 -8.37
N GLU A 22 7.84 -2.44 -7.73
CA GLU A 22 9.22 -2.23 -8.21
C GLU A 22 9.41 -2.78 -9.61
N ARG A 23 8.85 -3.94 -9.88
CA ARG A 23 8.92 -4.54 -11.22
C ARG A 23 8.18 -3.72 -12.26
N SER A 24 7.18 -2.98 -11.82
CA SER A 24 6.40 -2.11 -12.71
C SER A 24 6.97 -0.70 -12.80
N GLY A 25 8.12 -0.45 -12.17
CA GLY A 25 8.74 0.85 -12.22
C GLY A 25 8.16 1.87 -11.26
N ILE A 26 7.35 1.43 -10.32
CA ILE A 26 6.74 2.31 -9.33
C ILE A 26 7.55 2.26 -8.05
N LYS A 27 8.08 3.41 -7.64
CA LYS A 27 8.80 3.49 -6.38
C LYS A 27 7.82 3.38 -5.23
N SER A 28 8.13 2.49 -4.30
CA SER A 28 7.27 2.30 -3.15
C SER A 28 8.14 2.05 -1.92
N LYS A 29 7.53 2.21 -0.75
CA LYS A 29 8.23 2.01 0.50
C LYS A 29 7.36 1.19 1.43
N LEU A 30 7.93 0.13 1.98
CA LEU A 30 7.24 -0.67 2.98
C LEU A 30 7.27 0.06 4.31
N ILE A 31 6.12 0.21 4.91
CA ILE A 31 6.01 0.90 6.21
C ILE A 31 5.18 0.07 7.16
N LYS A 32 5.37 0.33 8.43
CA LYS A 32 4.56 -0.26 9.48
C LYS A 32 3.56 0.80 9.92
N VAL A 33 2.29 0.44 9.88
CA VAL A 33 1.21 1.35 10.23
C VAL A 33 0.60 0.92 11.55
N GLU A 34 0.55 1.83 12.50
CA GLU A 34 -0.13 1.57 13.75
C GLU A 34 -1.55 2.09 13.65
N SER A 35 -2.50 1.24 14.02
CA SER A 35 -3.90 1.64 14.06
C SER A 35 -4.37 1.60 15.49
N SER A 36 -4.72 2.75 16.01
CA SER A 36 -5.24 2.85 17.37
C SER A 36 -6.63 2.23 17.49
N LYS A 37 -7.28 2.02 16.37
CA LYS A 37 -8.62 1.44 16.35
C LYS A 37 -8.60 -0.07 16.20
N SER A 38 -7.45 -0.63 15.92
CA SER A 38 -7.33 -2.07 15.72
C SER A 38 -6.90 -2.73 17.02
N SER A 39 -7.64 -3.72 17.45
CA SER A 39 -7.26 -4.51 18.61
C SER A 39 -6.06 -5.40 18.32
N LYS A 40 -5.70 -5.55 17.06
CA LYS A 40 -4.57 -6.38 16.65
C LYS A 40 -3.28 -5.60 16.58
N GLY A 41 -3.32 -4.30 16.84
CA GLY A 41 -2.13 -3.48 16.85
C GLY A 41 -1.69 -3.00 15.49
N CYS A 42 -0.52 -3.46 15.06
CA CYS A 42 0.11 -2.94 13.85
C CYS A 42 -0.33 -3.66 12.59
N THR A 43 -0.37 -2.91 11.51
CA THR A 43 -0.54 -3.49 10.20
C THR A 43 0.55 -2.97 9.29
N TYR A 44 0.74 -3.59 8.15
CA TYR A 44 1.77 -3.17 7.20
C TYR A 44 1.14 -2.50 6.01
N GLY A 45 1.83 -1.51 5.48
CA GLY A 45 1.35 -0.80 4.32
C GLY A 45 2.48 -0.46 3.36
N VAL A 46 2.10 0.03 2.22
CA VAL A 46 3.03 0.44 1.18
C VAL A 46 2.73 1.89 0.84
N LYS A 47 3.75 2.72 0.91
CA LYS A 47 3.63 4.13 0.58
C LYS A 47 4.00 4.33 -0.88
N ILE A 48 3.13 4.97 -1.63
CA ILE A 48 3.33 5.21 -3.06
C ILE A 48 3.04 6.68 -3.37
N PRO A 49 3.61 7.21 -4.47
CA PRO A 49 3.23 8.54 -4.92
C PRO A 49 1.76 8.58 -5.33
N THR A 50 1.05 9.60 -4.90
CA THR A 50 -0.38 9.72 -5.19
C THR A 50 -0.69 9.65 -6.69
N PRO A 51 0.08 10.31 -7.58
CA PRO A 51 -0.21 10.21 -9.01
C PRO A 51 -0.17 8.80 -9.56
N LEU A 52 0.50 7.88 -8.88
CA LEU A 52 0.59 6.49 -9.31
C LEU A 52 -0.42 5.59 -8.61
N PHE A 53 -1.33 6.18 -7.85
CA PHE A 53 -2.31 5.42 -7.08
C PHE A 53 -3.16 4.52 -7.98
N PHE A 54 -3.69 5.06 -9.07
CA PHE A 54 -4.55 4.27 -9.93
C PHE A 54 -3.80 3.14 -10.60
N ASP A 55 -2.55 3.38 -10.99
CA ASP A 55 -1.72 2.32 -11.57
C ASP A 55 -1.48 1.22 -10.55
N THR A 56 -1.22 1.61 -9.32
CA THR A 56 -1.01 0.66 -8.24
C THR A 56 -2.25 -0.18 -7.99
N VAL A 57 -3.40 0.47 -7.90
CA VAL A 57 -4.66 -0.23 -7.66
C VAL A 57 -4.94 -1.21 -8.80
N ALA A 58 -4.69 -0.81 -10.03
CA ALA A 58 -4.91 -1.69 -11.16
C ALA A 58 -4.05 -2.95 -11.06
N LEU A 59 -2.80 -2.79 -10.65
CA LEU A 59 -1.91 -3.95 -10.46
C LEU A 59 -2.42 -4.87 -9.35
N LEU A 60 -2.85 -4.29 -8.24
CA LEU A 60 -3.35 -5.09 -7.12
C LEU A 60 -4.61 -5.85 -7.49
N ARG A 61 -5.52 -5.21 -8.21
CA ARG A 61 -6.74 -5.87 -8.64
C ARG A 61 -6.46 -6.97 -9.64
N ASN A 62 -5.48 -6.76 -10.52
CA ASN A 62 -5.09 -7.77 -11.49
C ASN A 62 -4.53 -9.02 -10.80
N LYS A 63 -3.89 -8.85 -9.66
CA LYS A 63 -3.33 -9.96 -8.89
C LYS A 63 -4.26 -10.44 -7.78
N GLU A 64 -5.47 -9.90 -7.73
CA GLU A 64 -6.48 -10.27 -6.74
C GLU A 64 -5.98 -10.10 -5.30
N ILE A 65 -5.25 -9.02 -5.07
CA ILE A 65 -4.74 -8.69 -3.73
C ILE A 65 -5.70 -7.72 -3.06
N ASP A 66 -6.20 -8.09 -1.89
CA ASP A 66 -7.06 -7.21 -1.11
C ASP A 66 -6.23 -6.10 -0.50
N TYR A 67 -6.76 -4.91 -0.55
CA TYR A 67 -6.07 -3.74 0.00
C TYR A 67 -7.09 -2.76 0.57
N SER A 68 -6.59 -1.84 1.38
CA SER A 68 -7.37 -0.70 1.88
C SER A 68 -6.51 0.54 1.81
N VAL A 69 -7.13 1.68 1.55
CA VAL A 69 -6.41 2.94 1.55
C VAL A 69 -6.38 3.45 2.99
N TYR A 70 -5.17 3.57 3.54
CA TYR A 70 -5.02 4.01 4.92
C TYR A 70 -4.99 5.53 5.01
N LYS A 71 -4.22 6.17 4.14
CA LYS A 71 -4.07 7.62 4.18
C LYS A 71 -3.83 8.14 2.77
N ASN A 72 -4.52 9.21 2.45
CA ASN A 72 -4.39 9.85 1.16
C ASN A 72 -4.24 11.35 1.39
N ASP A 73 -3.11 11.90 0.97
CA ASP A 73 -2.79 13.31 1.20
C ASP A 73 -3.34 14.23 0.11
N LEU A 74 -4.35 13.79 -0.61
CA LEU A 74 -4.95 14.58 -1.68
C LEU A 74 -5.87 15.69 -1.21
N LEU A 75 -5.98 15.90 0.04
CA LEU A 75 -6.85 16.96 0.56
C LEU A 75 -6.20 18.33 0.49
#